data_0dc0b41f89f7bd4a06e9e666c82d329b
#
_entry.id   0dc0b41f89f7bd4a06e9e666c82d329b
#
_cell.length_a   1.000
_cell.length_b   1.000
_cell.length_c   1.000
_cell.angle_alpha   90.00
_cell.angle_beta   90.00
_cell.angle_gamma   90.00
#
_symmetry.space_group_name_H-M   'P 1'
#
loop_
_entity.id
_entity.type
_entity.pdbx_description
1 polymer ?
#
loop_
_entity_poly.entity_id
_entity_poly.type
_entity_poly.pdbx_seq_one_letter_code
_entity_poly.pdbx_strand_id
1 'polypeptide(L)'
;VNRDTGRKVNVNDVKKLSEEKISEQLTDGHHKMAVQSDKAVIDFFHEQIDGIEKAVLKEVKLRYPYEELLTVPGIGKILGITIMLETGDINRFPTVSDYSSYCRCVSSKKISNGKKKGEGNKKNGNKYLAWAYVEAANFMVRYSESARRWYQRKA
;
A
#
# COMPACT_ATOMS: atom_id res chain seq x y z
N VAL A 1 -15.76 -17.73 13.60
CA VAL A 1 -14.50 -18.05 14.31
C VAL A 1 -14.42 -17.33 15.65
N ASN A 2 -14.48 -15.99 15.69
CA ASN A 2 -14.34 -15.25 16.97
C ASN A 2 -15.43 -15.60 18.01
N ARG A 3 -16.67 -15.84 17.57
CA ARG A 3 -17.78 -16.23 18.46
C ARG A 3 -17.58 -17.64 19.02
N ASP A 4 -17.11 -18.56 18.19
CA ASP A 4 -16.99 -19.98 18.55
C ASP A 4 -15.73 -20.26 19.39
N THR A 5 -14.65 -19.55 19.09
CA THR A 5 -13.37 -19.74 19.80
C THR A 5 -13.14 -18.82 20.98
N GLY A 6 -13.96 -17.78 21.15
CA GLY A 6 -13.78 -16.74 22.16
C GLY A 6 -12.50 -15.91 22.02
N ARG A 7 -11.73 -16.10 20.93
CA ARG A 7 -10.46 -15.41 20.67
C ARG A 7 -10.59 -14.44 19.50
N LYS A 8 -9.94 -13.29 19.61
CA LYS A 8 -9.82 -12.36 18.48
C LYS A 8 -8.83 -12.93 17.46
N VAL A 9 -9.34 -13.35 16.33
CA VAL A 9 -8.53 -13.83 15.19
C VAL A 9 -8.22 -12.64 14.29
N ASN A 10 -6.95 -12.38 14.02
CA ASN A 10 -6.53 -11.33 13.09
C ASN A 10 -6.39 -11.89 11.66
N VAL A 11 -6.23 -10.99 10.68
CA VAL A 11 -6.12 -11.36 9.25
C VAL A 11 -4.94 -12.31 8.99
N ASN A 12 -3.83 -12.13 9.68
CA ASN A 12 -2.65 -12.99 9.50
C ASN A 12 -2.86 -14.38 10.08
N ASP A 13 -3.67 -14.52 11.12
CA ASP A 13 -4.02 -15.82 11.68
C ASP A 13 -4.95 -16.58 10.74
N VAL A 14 -5.91 -15.88 10.10
CA VAL A 14 -6.79 -16.47 9.07
C VAL A 14 -5.98 -17.05 7.91
N LYS A 15 -4.96 -16.34 7.45
CA LYS A 15 -4.07 -16.81 6.38
C LYS A 15 -3.35 -18.13 6.72
N LYS A 16 -3.09 -18.37 8.00
CA LYS A 16 -2.37 -19.54 8.51
C LYS A 16 -3.29 -20.68 8.97
N LEU A 17 -4.60 -20.53 8.85
CA LEU A 17 -5.53 -21.59 9.19
C LEU A 17 -5.39 -22.75 8.19
N SER A 18 -5.08 -23.93 8.70
CA SER A 18 -5.18 -25.18 7.94
C SER A 18 -6.58 -25.77 8.11
N GLU A 19 -6.97 -26.68 7.23
CA GLU A 19 -8.25 -27.41 7.33
C GLU A 19 -8.40 -28.16 8.65
N GLU A 20 -7.31 -28.73 9.15
CA GLU A 20 -7.26 -29.42 10.44
C GLU A 20 -7.60 -28.48 11.59
N LYS A 21 -6.95 -27.30 11.64
CA LYS A 21 -7.22 -26.26 12.65
C LYS A 21 -8.64 -25.70 12.58
N ILE A 22 -9.19 -25.55 11.38
CA ILE A 22 -10.59 -25.16 11.20
C ILE A 22 -11.51 -26.24 11.79
N SER A 23 -11.17 -27.51 11.56
CA SER A 23 -11.95 -28.65 12.05
C SER A 23 -11.90 -28.81 13.54
N GLU A 24 -10.77 -28.51 14.17
CA GLU A 24 -10.58 -28.57 15.62
C GLU A 24 -11.26 -27.39 16.36
N GLN A 25 -11.24 -26.21 15.76
CA GLN A 25 -11.74 -25.00 16.42
C GLN A 25 -13.23 -24.75 16.23
N LEU A 26 -13.85 -25.36 15.23
CA LEU A 26 -15.26 -25.17 14.90
C LEU A 26 -16.01 -26.50 15.08
N THR A 27 -16.97 -26.50 16.00
CA THR A 27 -17.83 -27.65 16.26
C THR A 27 -19.07 -27.69 15.36
N ASP A 28 -19.55 -26.52 14.95
CA ASP A 28 -20.71 -26.40 14.07
C ASP A 28 -20.33 -26.66 12.60
N GLY A 29 -21.04 -27.61 11.95
CA GLY A 29 -20.76 -28.01 10.57
C GLY A 29 -21.00 -26.90 9.54
N HIS A 30 -22.00 -26.04 9.75
CA HIS A 30 -22.29 -24.94 8.86
C HIS A 30 -21.26 -23.83 8.95
N HIS A 31 -20.81 -23.51 10.17
CA HIS A 31 -19.72 -22.56 10.38
C HIS A 31 -18.39 -23.07 9.80
N LYS A 32 -18.12 -24.35 9.96
CA LYS A 32 -16.95 -24.99 9.36
C LYS A 32 -16.95 -24.86 7.83
N MET A 33 -18.07 -25.21 7.18
CA MET A 33 -18.21 -25.14 5.73
C MET A 33 -18.04 -23.69 5.22
N ALA A 34 -18.63 -22.71 5.91
CA ALA A 34 -18.50 -21.30 5.56
C ALA A 34 -17.03 -20.84 5.66
N VAL A 35 -16.34 -21.14 6.75
CA VAL A 35 -14.93 -20.77 6.95
C VAL A 35 -14.01 -21.47 5.94
N GLN A 36 -14.28 -22.71 5.58
CA GLN A 36 -13.53 -23.43 4.55
C GLN A 36 -13.72 -22.78 3.16
N SER A 37 -14.96 -22.40 2.83
CA SER A 37 -15.25 -21.70 1.58
C SER A 37 -14.54 -20.34 1.50
N ASP A 38 -14.63 -19.54 2.56
CA ASP A 38 -13.94 -18.25 2.64
C ASP A 38 -12.42 -18.41 2.53
N LYS A 39 -11.86 -19.42 3.19
CA LYS A 39 -10.43 -19.74 3.13
C LYS A 39 -9.99 -20.11 1.72
N ALA A 40 -10.76 -20.94 1.02
CA ALA A 40 -10.46 -21.32 -0.36
C ALA A 40 -10.44 -20.11 -1.31
N VAL A 41 -11.38 -19.17 -1.13
CA VAL A 41 -11.41 -17.91 -1.90
C VAL A 41 -10.17 -17.05 -1.58
N ILE A 42 -9.79 -16.94 -0.30
CA ILE A 42 -8.59 -16.19 0.10
C ILE A 42 -7.34 -16.81 -0.52
N ASP A 43 -7.19 -18.12 -0.48
CA ASP A 43 -6.03 -18.82 -1.02
C ASP A 43 -5.95 -18.68 -2.54
N PHE A 44 -7.07 -18.82 -3.24
CA PHE A 44 -7.16 -18.58 -4.67
C PHE A 44 -6.68 -17.17 -5.04
N PHE A 45 -7.18 -16.13 -4.35
CA PHE A 45 -6.73 -14.77 -4.63
C PHE A 45 -5.24 -14.56 -4.30
N HIS A 46 -4.70 -15.20 -3.27
CA HIS A 46 -3.28 -15.13 -2.98
C HIS A 46 -2.43 -15.70 -4.12
N GLU A 47 -2.81 -16.87 -4.65
CA GLU A 47 -2.11 -17.46 -5.79
C GLU A 47 -2.16 -16.55 -7.03
N GLN A 48 -3.33 -15.96 -7.33
CA GLN A 48 -3.47 -15.04 -8.46
C GLN A 48 -2.60 -13.79 -8.27
N ILE A 49 -2.61 -13.20 -7.07
CA ILE A 49 -1.80 -12.02 -6.74
C ILE A 49 -0.32 -12.35 -6.87
N ASP A 50 0.14 -13.45 -6.28
CA ASP A 50 1.54 -13.89 -6.37
C ASP A 50 1.98 -14.14 -7.81
N GLY A 51 1.10 -14.71 -8.62
CA GLY A 51 1.35 -14.95 -10.06
C GLY A 51 1.54 -13.62 -10.82
N ILE A 52 0.62 -12.68 -10.62
CA ILE A 52 0.68 -11.36 -11.24
C ILE A 52 1.93 -10.60 -10.76
N GLU A 53 2.20 -10.60 -9.46
CA GLU A 53 3.39 -9.94 -8.90
C GLU A 53 4.68 -10.49 -9.48
N LYS A 54 4.80 -11.82 -9.62
CA LYS A 54 5.98 -12.46 -10.26
C LYS A 54 6.12 -12.04 -11.72
N ALA A 55 5.03 -12.02 -12.48
CA ALA A 55 5.05 -11.62 -13.88
C ALA A 55 5.47 -10.15 -14.03
N VAL A 56 4.85 -9.25 -13.26
CA VAL A 56 5.20 -7.82 -13.27
C VAL A 56 6.64 -7.60 -12.84
N LEU A 57 7.09 -8.26 -11.76
CA LEU A 57 8.48 -8.15 -11.28
C LEU A 57 9.50 -8.60 -12.33
N LYS A 58 9.19 -9.61 -13.12
CA LYS A 58 10.07 -10.07 -14.19
C LYS A 58 10.31 -8.98 -15.24
N GLU A 59 9.25 -8.26 -15.62
CA GLU A 59 9.32 -7.17 -16.59
C GLU A 59 9.97 -5.90 -16.00
N VAL A 60 9.72 -5.63 -14.72
CA VAL A 60 10.13 -4.40 -14.03
C VAL A 60 11.61 -4.43 -13.62
N LYS A 61 12.14 -5.60 -13.23
CA LYS A 61 13.57 -5.77 -12.86
C LYS A 61 14.54 -5.38 -13.97
N LEU A 62 14.08 -5.32 -15.21
CA LEU A 62 14.86 -4.87 -16.36
C LEU A 62 14.92 -3.34 -16.48
N ARG A 63 14.27 -2.59 -15.59
CA ARG A 63 14.20 -1.12 -15.64
C ARG A 63 14.97 -0.51 -14.48
N TYR A 64 16.00 0.24 -14.79
CA TYR A 64 16.90 0.90 -13.84
C TYR A 64 16.22 1.66 -12.68
N PRO A 65 15.13 2.44 -12.89
CA PRO A 65 14.51 3.19 -11.79
C PRO A 65 13.94 2.34 -10.66
N TYR A 66 13.62 1.08 -10.91
CA TYR A 66 13.01 0.22 -9.90
C TYR A 66 13.97 -0.14 -8.75
N GLU A 67 15.20 -0.53 -9.09
CA GLU A 67 16.20 -0.90 -8.09
C GLU A 67 16.59 0.30 -7.22
N GLU A 68 16.72 1.47 -7.82
CA GLU A 68 16.95 2.73 -7.12
C GLU A 68 15.84 3.04 -6.11
N LEU A 69 14.57 2.86 -6.49
CA LEU A 69 13.44 3.08 -5.60
C LEU A 69 13.48 2.16 -4.37
N LEU A 70 13.95 0.92 -4.52
CA LEU A 70 14.04 -0.03 -3.41
C LEU A 70 15.12 0.35 -2.38
N THR A 71 16.07 1.22 -2.72
CA THR A 71 17.06 1.71 -1.77
C THR A 71 16.47 2.71 -0.77
N VAL A 72 15.32 3.29 -1.08
CA VAL A 72 14.67 4.29 -0.24
C VAL A 72 13.95 3.61 0.93
N PRO A 73 14.31 3.93 2.19
CA PRO A 73 13.62 3.36 3.33
C PRO A 73 12.12 3.63 3.29
N GLY A 74 11.33 2.58 3.43
CA GLY A 74 9.86 2.67 3.37
C GLY A 74 9.28 2.34 1.99
N ILE A 75 10.08 2.23 0.95
CA ILE A 75 9.63 1.77 -0.37
C ILE A 75 9.95 0.28 -0.52
N GLY A 76 8.94 -0.56 -0.43
CA GLY A 76 9.02 -1.99 -0.73
C GLY A 76 8.65 -2.29 -2.19
N LYS A 77 8.66 -3.57 -2.53
CA LYS A 77 8.42 -4.05 -3.91
C LYS A 77 7.15 -3.45 -4.53
N ILE A 78 6.03 -3.52 -3.85
CA ILE A 78 4.73 -3.05 -4.37
C ILE A 78 4.73 -1.54 -4.58
N LEU A 79 5.20 -0.78 -3.58
CA LEU A 79 5.28 0.68 -3.70
C LEU A 79 6.24 1.10 -4.81
N GLY A 80 7.41 0.44 -4.94
CA GLY A 80 8.37 0.69 -6.02
C GLY A 80 7.78 0.45 -7.40
N ILE A 81 7.06 -0.67 -7.60
CA ILE A 81 6.35 -0.95 -8.85
C ILE A 81 5.31 0.11 -9.14
N THR A 82 4.47 0.43 -8.16
CA THR A 82 3.41 1.44 -8.32
C THR A 82 3.99 2.79 -8.69
N ILE A 83 5.01 3.26 -7.96
CA ILE A 83 5.68 4.54 -8.24
C ILE A 83 6.26 4.54 -9.66
N MET A 84 6.96 3.49 -10.04
CA MET A 84 7.60 3.42 -11.36
C MET A 84 6.58 3.41 -12.50
N LEU A 85 5.57 2.55 -12.42
CA LEU A 85 4.58 2.39 -13.50
C LEU A 85 3.66 3.62 -13.61
N GLU A 86 3.23 4.19 -12.50
CA GLU A 86 2.35 5.36 -12.48
C GLU A 86 3.10 6.67 -12.81
N THR A 87 4.40 6.73 -12.59
CA THR A 87 5.25 7.86 -13.02
C THR A 87 5.46 7.83 -14.53
N GLY A 88 5.71 6.65 -15.09
CA GLY A 88 6.11 6.51 -16.48
C GLY A 88 7.45 7.20 -16.77
N ASP A 89 7.51 8.01 -17.84
CA ASP A 89 8.70 8.80 -18.14
C ASP A 89 8.80 10.00 -17.21
N ILE A 90 9.84 10.04 -16.37
CA ILE A 90 10.08 11.14 -15.42
C ILE A 90 10.43 12.45 -16.14
N ASN A 91 10.99 12.40 -17.35
CA ASN A 91 11.38 13.58 -18.10
C ASN A 91 10.19 14.41 -18.60
N ARG A 92 8.97 13.85 -18.53
CA ARG A 92 7.75 14.63 -18.82
C ARG A 92 7.46 15.71 -17.78
N PHE A 93 8.13 15.69 -16.63
CA PHE A 93 8.00 16.70 -15.60
C PHE A 93 9.20 17.65 -15.63
N PRO A 94 9.00 18.93 -16.01
CA PRO A 94 10.08 19.90 -16.12
C PRO A 94 10.81 20.14 -14.78
N THR A 95 10.07 20.07 -13.66
CA THR A 95 10.63 20.32 -12.34
C THR A 95 10.14 19.30 -11.32
N VAL A 96 10.88 19.17 -10.21
CA VAL A 96 10.48 18.35 -9.04
C VAL A 96 9.13 18.82 -8.47
N SER A 97 8.85 20.14 -8.55
CA SER A 97 7.59 20.72 -8.08
C SER A 97 6.40 20.21 -8.90
N ASP A 98 6.57 20.10 -10.23
CA ASP A 98 5.54 19.58 -11.13
C ASP A 98 5.23 18.11 -10.83
N TYR A 99 6.27 17.30 -10.62
CA TYR A 99 6.12 15.93 -10.22
C TYR A 99 5.45 15.79 -8.85
N SER A 100 5.88 16.56 -7.86
CA SER A 100 5.28 16.55 -6.51
C SER A 100 3.81 16.96 -6.54
N SER A 101 3.48 17.92 -7.39
CA SER A 101 2.08 18.36 -7.63
C SER A 101 1.26 17.23 -8.28
N TYR A 102 1.81 16.56 -9.28
CA TYR A 102 1.19 15.40 -9.93
C TYR A 102 0.96 14.26 -8.94
N CYS A 103 1.91 14.02 -8.03
CA CYS A 103 1.78 13.03 -6.94
C CYS A 103 0.84 13.48 -5.82
N ARG A 104 0.24 14.67 -5.89
CA ARG A 104 -0.60 15.27 -4.82
C ARG A 104 0.12 15.41 -3.47
N CYS A 105 1.44 15.52 -3.49
CA CYS A 105 2.28 15.66 -2.30
C CYS A 105 2.45 17.13 -1.86
N VAL A 106 1.83 18.07 -2.56
CA VAL A 106 1.88 19.51 -2.23
C VAL A 106 0.52 20.00 -1.76
N SER A 107 0.55 20.84 -0.72
CA SER A 107 -0.67 21.52 -0.27
C SER A 107 -0.96 22.72 -1.19
N SER A 108 -2.09 22.70 -1.89
CA SER A 108 -2.53 23.87 -2.65
C SER A 108 -3.54 24.68 -1.85
N LYS A 109 -3.29 25.98 -1.74
CA LYS A 109 -4.22 26.92 -1.11
C LYS A 109 -4.91 27.74 -2.19
N LYS A 110 -6.24 27.73 -2.23
CA LYS A 110 -6.99 28.63 -3.08
C LYS A 110 -7.13 29.97 -2.35
N ILE A 111 -6.42 30.99 -2.83
CA ILE A 111 -6.46 32.34 -2.26
C ILE A 111 -7.25 33.23 -3.23
N SER A 112 -8.19 34.00 -2.73
CA SER A 112 -8.90 35.02 -3.48
C SER A 112 -9.08 36.24 -2.58
N ASN A 113 -8.64 37.37 -3.10
CA ASN A 113 -8.66 38.68 -2.37
C ASN A 113 -7.95 38.60 -1.00
N GLY A 114 -6.75 37.98 -0.97
CA GLY A 114 -5.94 37.81 0.26
C GLY A 114 -6.48 36.82 1.29
N LYS A 115 -7.68 36.27 1.08
CA LYS A 115 -8.29 35.29 2.01
C LYS A 115 -8.24 33.90 1.45
N LYS A 116 -7.94 32.90 2.32
CA LYS A 116 -7.99 31.48 1.96
C LYS A 116 -9.46 31.09 1.72
N LYS A 117 -9.82 30.77 0.47
CA LYS A 117 -11.17 30.34 0.06
C LYS A 117 -11.35 28.82 -0.03
N GLY A 118 -10.37 28.06 0.43
CA GLY A 118 -10.43 26.60 0.43
C GLY A 118 -9.08 25.97 0.07
N GLU A 119 -9.08 24.65 0.00
CA GLU A 119 -7.96 23.87 -0.53
C GLU A 119 -8.11 23.76 -2.05
N GLY A 120 -6.98 23.65 -2.75
CA GLY A 120 -6.97 23.45 -4.18
C GLY A 120 -7.64 22.13 -4.61
N ASN A 121 -7.73 21.92 -5.91
CA ASN A 121 -8.40 20.77 -6.48
C ASN A 121 -7.71 19.46 -6.06
N LYS A 122 -8.30 18.77 -5.07
CA LYS A 122 -7.81 17.45 -4.58
C LYS A 122 -7.95 16.33 -5.61
N LYS A 123 -8.65 16.55 -6.72
CA LYS A 123 -8.88 15.54 -7.77
C LYS A 123 -7.80 15.53 -8.85
N ASN A 124 -7.05 16.64 -9.03
CA ASN A 124 -5.98 16.71 -10.01
C ASN A 124 -4.77 15.88 -9.58
N GLY A 125 -4.08 15.27 -10.53
CA GLY A 125 -2.92 14.44 -10.31
C GLY A 125 -3.26 12.97 -10.06
N ASN A 126 -2.24 12.18 -9.78
CA ASN A 126 -2.33 10.74 -9.68
C ASN A 126 -2.63 10.29 -8.24
N LYS A 127 -3.77 9.62 -8.05
CA LYS A 127 -4.20 9.13 -6.72
C LYS A 127 -3.37 7.94 -6.23
N TYR A 128 -2.84 7.13 -7.14
CA TYR A 128 -2.05 5.95 -6.79
C TYR A 128 -0.65 6.35 -6.34
N LEU A 129 -0.05 7.36 -6.98
CA LEU A 129 1.20 7.96 -6.50
C LEU A 129 1.00 8.63 -5.14
N ALA A 130 -0.11 9.36 -4.95
CA ALA A 130 -0.43 9.95 -3.65
C ALA A 130 -0.48 8.90 -2.55
N TRP A 131 -1.18 7.80 -2.80
CA TRP A 131 -1.25 6.67 -1.87
C TRP A 131 0.14 6.07 -1.62
N ALA A 132 0.89 5.76 -2.67
CA ALA A 132 2.19 5.12 -2.57
C ALA A 132 3.19 5.96 -1.75
N TYR A 133 3.23 7.28 -1.96
CA TYR A 133 4.12 8.15 -1.20
C TYR A 133 3.69 8.35 0.26
N VAL A 134 2.39 8.37 0.55
CA VAL A 134 1.89 8.42 1.94
C VAL A 134 2.26 7.13 2.68
N GLU A 135 2.06 5.97 2.07
CA GLU A 135 2.47 4.68 2.66
C GLU A 135 3.98 4.60 2.84
N ALA A 136 4.76 4.99 1.84
CA ALA A 136 6.22 5.04 1.94
C ALA A 136 6.69 5.93 3.10
N ALA A 137 6.08 7.10 3.27
CA ALA A 137 6.40 8.00 4.39
C ALA A 137 6.05 7.39 5.75
N ASN A 138 4.90 6.71 5.86
CA ASN A 138 4.51 6.00 7.08
C ASN A 138 5.50 4.89 7.45
N PHE A 139 5.93 4.10 6.47
CA PHE A 139 6.96 3.09 6.69
C PHE A 139 8.32 3.70 7.01
N MET A 140 8.71 4.77 6.32
CA MET A 140 9.97 5.47 6.59
C MET A 140 10.04 5.96 8.03
N VAL A 141 8.98 6.56 8.57
CA VAL A 141 8.92 7.01 9.98
C VAL A 141 9.05 5.84 10.95
N ARG A 142 8.56 4.65 10.59
CA ARG A 142 8.68 3.44 11.44
C ARG A 142 10.09 2.87 11.46
N TYR A 143 10.77 2.84 10.31
CA TYR A 143 12.02 2.10 10.14
C TYR A 143 13.27 2.98 10.11
N SER A 144 13.15 4.29 9.85
CA SER A 144 14.25 5.23 9.85
C SER A 144 14.21 6.17 11.04
N GLU A 145 15.24 6.12 11.88
CA GLU A 145 15.33 6.99 13.06
C GLU A 145 15.46 8.48 12.67
N SER A 146 16.19 8.78 11.61
CA SER A 146 16.33 10.15 11.10
C SER A 146 15.01 10.73 10.63
N ALA A 147 14.19 9.94 9.90
CA ALA A 147 12.87 10.34 9.46
C ALA A 147 11.91 10.53 10.63
N ARG A 148 11.97 9.63 11.62
CA ARG A 148 11.19 9.74 12.86
C ARG A 148 11.51 11.01 13.64
N ARG A 149 12.78 11.32 13.84
CA ARG A 149 13.22 12.56 14.51
C ARG A 149 12.78 13.80 13.74
N TRP A 150 12.86 13.77 12.42
CA TRP A 150 12.40 14.88 11.58
C TRP A 150 10.88 15.07 11.72
N TYR A 151 10.10 14.01 11.66
CA TYR A 151 8.66 14.04 11.81
C TYR A 151 8.25 14.61 13.18
N GLN A 152 8.84 14.11 14.27
CA GLN A 152 8.56 14.56 15.64
C GLN A 152 8.87 16.05 15.86
N ARG A 153 9.82 16.63 15.13
CA ARG A 153 10.11 18.08 15.20
C ARG A 153 9.10 18.94 14.45
N LYS A 154 8.29 18.35 13.56
CA LYS A 154 7.34 19.06 12.70
C LYS A 154 5.88 18.86 13.12
N ALA A 155 5.60 17.79 13.88
CA ALA A 155 4.30 17.49 14.46
C ALA A 155 4.05 18.32 15.72
#